data_a401d0895d718dc9cc875ac91bb322f4
#
_entry.id   a401d0895d718dc9cc875ac91bb322f4
#
_cell.length_a   1.000
_cell.length_b   1.000
_cell.length_c   1.000
_cell.angle_alpha   90.00
_cell.angle_beta   90.00
_cell.angle_gamma   90.00
#
_symmetry.space_group_name_H-M   'P 1'
#
loop_
_entity.id
_entity.type
_entity.pdbx_description
1 polymer ?
#
loop_
_entity_poly.entity_id
_entity_poly.type
_entity_poly.pdbx_seq_one_letter_code
_entity_poly.pdbx_strand_id
1 'polypeptide(L)'
;MKRILVCFFFLFAGLSSHAQIKTVFLDAKDQLTPDSTLAVTYGVLGKLSGDSLYTFKKFDFSGVLLASGSFRDDDMEIPVGKFVYYNWITPENNNRNDGFEINGRERYVELVGSYENGRRNGRWITFYPDGKMKQIVTFSEGIIHGSYMSFDSAGQQEVSGLYKSGKKEGTWTLDGGRQENEYVDDKLVSTLKGKKLREKQAESKKAD
;
A
#
# COMPACT_ATOMS: atom_id res chain seq x y z
N MET A 1 51.00 -56.67 -10.30
CA MET A 1 50.53 -55.47 -9.55
C MET A 1 49.21 -55.02 -10.15
N LYS A 2 48.08 -55.36 -9.50
CA LYS A 2 46.74 -54.97 -9.94
C LYS A 2 46.41 -53.61 -9.36
N ARG A 3 46.16 -52.61 -10.22
CA ARG A 3 45.70 -51.28 -9.83
C ARG A 3 44.19 -51.33 -9.63
N ILE A 4 43.73 -51.15 -8.37
CA ILE A 4 42.33 -51.03 -8.01
C ILE A 4 41.92 -49.57 -8.30
N LEU A 5 41.04 -49.38 -9.29
CA LEU A 5 40.42 -48.09 -9.60
C LEU A 5 39.22 -47.90 -8.65
N VAL A 6 39.38 -47.07 -7.63
CA VAL A 6 38.27 -46.68 -6.74
C VAL A 6 37.48 -45.55 -7.39
N CYS A 7 36.34 -45.92 -7.99
CA CYS A 7 35.37 -44.92 -8.46
C CYS A 7 34.61 -44.33 -7.27
N PHE A 8 34.94 -43.09 -6.93
CA PHE A 8 34.12 -42.28 -6.00
C PHE A 8 32.82 -41.87 -6.73
N PHE A 9 31.74 -42.55 -6.42
CA PHE A 9 30.41 -42.09 -6.76
C PHE A 9 30.04 -40.94 -5.83
N PHE A 10 30.20 -39.70 -6.30
CA PHE A 10 29.55 -38.55 -5.66
C PHE A 10 28.05 -38.66 -5.88
N LEU A 11 27.31 -39.10 -4.86
CA LEU A 11 25.86 -38.93 -4.79
C LEU A 11 25.58 -37.44 -4.64
N PHE A 12 25.36 -36.74 -5.75
CA PHE A 12 24.69 -35.46 -5.73
C PHE A 12 23.23 -35.73 -5.30
N ALA A 13 22.96 -35.64 -3.99
CA ALA A 13 21.61 -35.43 -3.49
C ALA A 13 21.17 -34.06 -3.97
N GLY A 14 20.57 -33.97 -5.13
CA GLY A 14 19.94 -32.76 -5.64
C GLY A 14 18.87 -32.37 -4.64
N LEU A 15 19.09 -31.29 -3.89
CA LEU A 15 18.07 -30.61 -3.15
C LEU A 15 17.07 -30.04 -4.17
N SER A 16 16.09 -30.85 -4.56
CA SER A 16 14.97 -30.39 -5.35
C SER A 16 14.14 -29.43 -4.48
N SER A 17 14.41 -28.15 -4.57
CA SER A 17 13.52 -27.15 -3.99
C SER A 17 12.19 -27.21 -4.74
N HIS A 18 11.19 -27.83 -4.15
CA HIS A 18 9.85 -27.88 -4.73
C HIS A 18 9.17 -26.55 -4.41
N ALA A 19 8.99 -25.70 -5.44
CA ALA A 19 8.14 -24.52 -5.33
C ALA A 19 6.68 -24.99 -5.37
N GLN A 20 5.91 -24.64 -4.36
CA GLN A 20 4.46 -24.82 -4.36
C GLN A 20 3.82 -23.59 -5.01
N ILE A 21 3.14 -23.78 -6.14
CA ILE A 21 2.42 -22.70 -6.85
C ILE A 21 0.95 -23.04 -6.88
N LYS A 22 0.11 -22.09 -6.47
CA LYS A 22 -1.36 -22.18 -6.46
C LYS A 22 -1.92 -20.99 -7.23
N THR A 23 -2.81 -21.24 -8.19
CA THR A 23 -3.59 -20.20 -8.84
C THR A 23 -4.96 -20.14 -8.19
N VAL A 24 -5.44 -18.96 -7.90
CA VAL A 24 -6.75 -18.70 -7.28
C VAL A 24 -7.52 -17.68 -8.09
N PHE A 25 -8.83 -17.77 -8.06
CA PHE A 25 -9.71 -16.80 -8.71
C PHE A 25 -10.33 -15.86 -7.69
N LEU A 26 -10.48 -14.59 -8.08
CA LEU A 26 -10.98 -13.53 -7.23
C LEU A 26 -12.16 -12.83 -7.90
N ASP A 27 -13.24 -12.66 -7.14
CA ASP A 27 -14.43 -11.94 -7.58
C ASP A 27 -14.22 -10.39 -7.59
N ALA A 28 -15.27 -9.66 -7.93
CA ALA A 28 -15.24 -8.19 -7.97
C ALA A 28 -15.02 -7.52 -6.59
N LYS A 29 -15.10 -8.28 -5.50
CA LYS A 29 -14.82 -7.81 -4.13
C LYS A 29 -13.46 -8.27 -3.62
N ASP A 30 -12.62 -8.85 -4.51
CA ASP A 30 -11.34 -9.46 -4.15
C ASP A 30 -11.46 -10.65 -3.18
N GLN A 31 -12.61 -11.33 -3.18
CA GLN A 31 -12.81 -12.54 -2.40
C GLN A 31 -12.51 -13.77 -3.25
N LEU A 32 -11.95 -14.78 -2.60
CA LEU A 32 -11.73 -16.07 -3.26
C LEU A 32 -13.07 -16.64 -3.77
N THR A 33 -13.09 -17.04 -5.02
CA THR A 33 -14.24 -17.73 -5.63
C THR A 33 -13.80 -19.04 -6.27
N PRO A 34 -14.48 -20.15 -5.98
CA PRO A 34 -14.27 -21.40 -6.69
C PRO A 34 -14.91 -21.39 -8.10
N ASP A 35 -15.86 -20.49 -8.32
CA ASP A 35 -16.55 -20.34 -9.61
C ASP A 35 -15.79 -19.35 -10.52
N SER A 36 -15.12 -19.86 -11.51
CA SER A 36 -14.34 -19.05 -12.47
C SER A 36 -15.21 -18.12 -13.31
N THR A 37 -16.53 -18.34 -13.39
CA THR A 37 -17.45 -17.46 -14.12
C THR A 37 -17.73 -16.15 -13.38
N LEU A 38 -17.54 -16.13 -12.08
CA LEU A 38 -17.66 -14.95 -11.20
C LEU A 38 -16.33 -14.21 -11.05
N ALA A 39 -15.24 -14.82 -11.51
CA ALA A 39 -13.91 -14.24 -11.36
C ALA A 39 -13.72 -13.04 -12.28
N VAL A 40 -13.12 -11.98 -11.75
CA VAL A 40 -12.72 -10.78 -12.51
C VAL A 40 -11.19 -10.64 -12.56
N THR A 41 -10.49 -11.32 -11.66
CA THR A 41 -9.02 -11.34 -11.58
C THR A 41 -8.56 -12.72 -11.10
N TYR A 42 -7.26 -13.00 -11.25
CA TYR A 42 -6.66 -14.19 -10.65
C TYR A 42 -5.41 -13.83 -9.84
N GLY A 43 -5.14 -14.65 -8.83
CA GLY A 43 -3.94 -14.58 -8.01
C GLY A 43 -3.03 -15.77 -8.23
N VAL A 44 -1.74 -15.55 -8.13
CA VAL A 44 -0.72 -16.61 -8.10
C VAL A 44 -0.03 -16.53 -6.75
N LEU A 45 -0.14 -17.60 -5.96
CA LEU A 45 0.60 -17.78 -4.73
C LEU A 45 1.77 -18.73 -4.99
N GLY A 46 2.95 -18.33 -4.57
CA GLY A 46 4.16 -19.15 -4.65
C GLY A 46 4.81 -19.27 -3.29
N LYS A 47 5.22 -20.48 -2.91
CA LYS A 47 6.01 -20.73 -1.70
C LYS A 47 7.18 -21.63 -2.04
N LEU A 48 8.39 -21.19 -1.74
CA LEU A 48 9.59 -22.01 -1.84
C LEU A 48 9.71 -22.91 -0.62
N SER A 49 10.33 -24.07 -0.81
CA SER A 49 10.66 -24.97 0.30
C SER A 49 11.58 -24.24 1.28
N GLY A 50 11.13 -24.13 2.54
CA GLY A 50 11.84 -23.40 3.60
C GLY A 50 11.34 -21.98 3.85
N ASP A 51 10.53 -21.40 2.96
CA ASP A 51 9.90 -20.10 3.22
C ASP A 51 8.75 -20.23 4.23
N SER A 52 8.59 -19.20 5.07
CA SER A 52 7.48 -19.11 6.01
C SER A 52 6.24 -18.46 5.41
N LEU A 53 6.38 -17.73 4.28
CA LEU A 53 5.34 -16.93 3.66
C LEU A 53 5.05 -17.37 2.23
N TYR A 54 3.81 -17.18 1.81
CA TYR A 54 3.40 -17.28 0.42
C TYR A 54 3.56 -15.92 -0.26
N THR A 55 4.36 -15.85 -1.33
CA THR A 55 4.42 -14.68 -2.21
C THR A 55 3.16 -14.64 -3.07
N PHE A 56 2.52 -13.48 -3.14
CA PHE A 56 1.28 -13.26 -3.87
C PHE A 56 1.45 -12.24 -5.00
N LYS A 57 0.90 -12.55 -6.15
CA LYS A 57 0.74 -11.62 -7.28
C LYS A 57 -0.67 -11.74 -7.84
N LYS A 58 -1.37 -10.61 -7.98
CA LYS A 58 -2.70 -10.51 -8.56
C LYS A 58 -2.62 -9.96 -9.97
N PHE A 59 -3.36 -10.55 -10.89
CA PHE A 59 -3.40 -10.17 -12.29
C PHE A 59 -4.84 -10.02 -12.78
N ASP A 60 -5.03 -9.20 -13.80
CA ASP A 60 -6.23 -9.29 -14.64
C ASP A 60 -6.10 -10.47 -15.63
N PHE A 61 -7.17 -10.78 -16.37
CA PHE A 61 -7.15 -11.88 -17.35
C PHE A 61 -6.31 -11.60 -18.60
N SER A 62 -5.82 -10.38 -18.79
CA SER A 62 -4.82 -10.06 -19.82
C SER A 62 -3.37 -10.29 -19.34
N GLY A 63 -3.20 -10.71 -18.08
CA GLY A 63 -1.89 -10.98 -17.46
C GLY A 63 -1.20 -9.75 -16.89
N VAL A 64 -1.94 -8.66 -16.72
CA VAL A 64 -1.40 -7.41 -16.14
C VAL A 64 -1.39 -7.47 -14.63
N LEU A 65 -0.23 -7.23 -14.02
CA LEU A 65 -0.06 -7.22 -12.56
C LEU A 65 -0.85 -6.07 -11.92
N LEU A 66 -1.76 -6.39 -11.01
CA LEU A 66 -2.61 -5.45 -10.29
C LEU A 66 -2.20 -5.26 -8.83
N ALA A 67 -1.63 -6.28 -8.20
CA ALA A 67 -1.12 -6.19 -6.84
C ALA A 67 -0.02 -7.21 -6.57
N SER A 68 0.81 -6.94 -5.57
CA SER A 68 1.77 -7.90 -5.04
C SER A 68 1.90 -7.76 -3.52
N GLY A 69 2.18 -8.87 -2.85
CA GLY A 69 2.32 -8.93 -1.40
C GLY A 69 2.70 -10.32 -0.93
N SER A 70 2.45 -10.60 0.34
CA SER A 70 2.67 -11.92 0.92
C SER A 70 1.58 -12.28 1.93
N PHE A 71 1.32 -13.57 2.05
CA PHE A 71 0.37 -14.13 3.02
C PHE A 71 1.06 -15.17 3.90
N ARG A 72 0.56 -15.35 5.12
CA ARG A 72 1.03 -16.41 6.02
C ARG A 72 0.43 -17.77 5.63
N ASP A 73 -0.74 -17.77 5.06
CA ASP A 73 -1.56 -18.93 4.71
C ASP A 73 -1.86 -18.94 3.20
N ASP A 74 -2.30 -20.08 2.68
CA ASP A 74 -2.63 -20.27 1.27
C ASP A 74 -4.10 -19.96 0.92
N ASP A 75 -4.92 -19.66 1.93
CA ASP A 75 -6.30 -19.17 1.79
C ASP A 75 -6.38 -17.64 1.76
N MET A 76 -5.21 -16.96 1.84
CA MET A 76 -5.06 -15.50 1.77
C MET A 76 -5.81 -14.73 2.86
N GLU A 77 -5.99 -15.33 4.04
CA GLU A 77 -6.69 -14.69 5.16
C GLU A 77 -5.78 -13.74 5.95
N ILE A 78 -4.46 -14.06 6.02
CA ILE A 78 -3.50 -13.33 6.85
C ILE A 78 -2.43 -12.67 5.98
N PRO A 79 -2.69 -11.47 5.41
CA PRO A 79 -1.68 -10.70 4.71
C PRO A 79 -0.57 -10.24 5.66
N VAL A 80 0.68 -10.26 5.20
CA VAL A 80 1.88 -9.92 5.97
C VAL A 80 2.89 -9.16 5.14
N GLY A 81 3.53 -8.17 5.76
CA GLY A 81 4.57 -7.39 5.12
C GLY A 81 4.06 -6.40 4.08
N LYS A 82 4.93 -6.00 3.18
CA LYS A 82 4.65 -4.95 2.19
C LYS A 82 3.69 -5.43 1.11
N PHE A 83 2.67 -4.60 0.83
CA PHE A 83 1.79 -4.73 -0.31
C PHE A 83 1.96 -3.53 -1.24
N VAL A 84 1.90 -3.79 -2.55
CA VAL A 84 1.93 -2.78 -3.62
C VAL A 84 0.74 -3.03 -4.53
N TYR A 85 -0.04 -1.98 -4.77
CA TYR A 85 -1.20 -1.99 -5.65
C TYR A 85 -0.92 -1.08 -6.84
N TYR A 86 -1.33 -1.51 -8.02
CA TYR A 86 -1.16 -0.81 -9.28
C TYR A 86 -2.50 -0.42 -9.86
N ASN A 87 -2.55 0.71 -10.54
CA ASN A 87 -3.73 1.17 -11.27
C ASN A 87 -3.37 1.67 -12.66
N TRP A 88 -4.37 1.72 -13.54
CA TRP A 88 -4.25 2.28 -14.87
C TRP A 88 -4.28 3.80 -14.81
N ILE A 89 -3.55 4.44 -15.73
CA ILE A 89 -3.65 5.87 -15.97
C ILE A 89 -4.85 6.08 -16.89
N THR A 90 -5.78 6.90 -16.47
CA THR A 90 -6.99 7.27 -17.23
C THR A 90 -7.09 8.79 -17.28
N PRO A 91 -7.86 9.37 -18.21
CA PRO A 91 -8.06 10.82 -18.26
C PRO A 91 -8.56 11.40 -16.93
N GLU A 92 -9.37 10.66 -16.18
CA GLU A 92 -9.95 11.10 -14.91
C GLU A 92 -8.94 11.16 -13.77
N ASN A 93 -7.93 10.29 -13.77
CA ASN A 93 -6.91 10.26 -12.70
C ASN A 93 -5.56 10.83 -13.11
N ASN A 94 -5.35 11.12 -14.41
CA ASN A 94 -4.08 11.65 -14.90
C ASN A 94 -3.87 13.10 -14.42
N ASN A 95 -2.91 13.28 -13.54
CA ASN A 95 -2.60 14.59 -12.95
C ASN A 95 -1.63 15.44 -13.80
N ARG A 96 -1.33 15.00 -15.02
CA ARG A 96 -0.45 15.73 -15.97
C ARG A 96 -1.17 16.22 -17.21
N ASN A 97 -2.08 15.42 -17.73
CA ASN A 97 -2.88 15.70 -18.94
C ASN A 97 -4.08 14.76 -19.00
N ASP A 98 -4.90 14.89 -20.02
CA ASP A 98 -6.09 14.06 -20.20
C ASP A 98 -5.81 12.71 -20.93
N GLY A 99 -4.56 12.26 -20.94
CA GLY A 99 -4.14 11.05 -21.62
C GLY A 99 -4.19 9.80 -20.76
N PHE A 100 -3.98 8.64 -21.41
CA PHE A 100 -3.93 7.32 -20.78
C PHE A 100 -2.51 6.89 -20.40
N GLU A 101 -1.51 7.78 -20.54
CA GLU A 101 -0.13 7.49 -20.20
C GLU A 101 0.60 8.71 -19.63
N ILE A 102 1.67 8.44 -18.88
CA ILE A 102 2.63 9.44 -18.43
C ILE A 102 4.02 8.88 -18.70
N ASN A 103 4.82 9.59 -19.51
CA ASN A 103 6.18 9.19 -19.88
C ASN A 103 6.25 7.75 -20.46
N GLY A 104 5.29 7.39 -21.33
CA GLY A 104 5.20 6.07 -21.94
C GLY A 104 4.77 4.95 -20.99
N ARG A 105 4.21 5.29 -19.83
CA ARG A 105 3.67 4.34 -18.87
C ARG A 105 2.16 4.49 -18.80
N GLU A 106 1.45 3.40 -19.01
CA GLU A 106 -0.01 3.32 -18.90
C GLU A 106 -0.48 3.00 -17.48
N ARG A 107 0.47 2.70 -16.58
CA ARG A 107 0.19 2.23 -15.21
C ARG A 107 1.14 2.83 -14.20
N TYR A 108 0.67 2.94 -12.97
CA TYR A 108 1.43 3.48 -11.86
C TYR A 108 1.21 2.67 -10.57
N VAL A 109 2.10 2.84 -9.61
CA VAL A 109 1.88 2.38 -8.24
C VAL A 109 0.89 3.33 -7.60
N GLU A 110 -0.31 2.85 -7.29
CA GLU A 110 -1.36 3.64 -6.66
C GLU A 110 -1.24 3.68 -5.15
N LEU A 111 -0.97 2.52 -4.54
CA LEU A 111 -0.99 2.39 -3.09
C LEU A 111 0.12 1.44 -2.61
N VAL A 112 0.82 1.85 -1.54
CA VAL A 112 1.82 1.03 -0.85
C VAL A 112 1.55 1.09 0.64
N GLY A 113 1.60 -0.06 1.29
CA GLY A 113 1.49 -0.16 2.75
C GLY A 113 1.99 -1.49 3.25
N SER A 114 1.84 -1.72 4.54
CA SER A 114 2.24 -2.98 5.18
C SER A 114 1.15 -3.54 6.06
N TYR A 115 1.08 -4.86 6.08
CA TYR A 115 0.24 -5.60 7.00
C TYR A 115 1.10 -6.26 8.08
N GLU A 116 0.57 -6.29 9.29
CA GLU A 116 1.08 -7.05 10.41
C GLU A 116 -0.07 -7.86 11.00
N ASN A 117 0.11 -9.19 11.10
CA ASN A 117 -0.92 -10.12 11.59
C ASN A 117 -2.30 -9.93 10.94
N GLY A 118 -2.33 -9.76 9.61
CA GLY A 118 -3.57 -9.60 8.85
C GLY A 118 -4.18 -8.19 8.88
N ARG A 119 -3.57 -7.24 9.61
CA ARG A 119 -4.10 -5.88 9.79
C ARG A 119 -3.17 -4.84 9.19
N ARG A 120 -3.73 -3.76 8.63
CA ARG A 120 -2.91 -2.62 8.19
C ARG A 120 -2.13 -2.07 9.36
N ASN A 121 -0.80 -1.88 9.15
CA ASN A 121 0.08 -1.31 10.17
C ASN A 121 1.08 -0.35 9.53
N GLY A 122 1.47 0.71 10.27
CA GLY A 122 2.38 1.73 9.77
C GLY A 122 1.77 2.63 8.70
N ARG A 123 2.63 3.22 7.87
CA ARG A 123 2.24 4.22 6.88
C ARG A 123 1.72 3.56 5.61
N TRP A 124 0.54 4.01 5.16
CA TRP A 124 -0.06 3.67 3.88
C TRP A 124 -0.02 4.91 2.99
N ILE A 125 0.57 4.78 1.82
CA ILE A 125 0.87 5.90 0.93
C ILE A 125 0.16 5.69 -0.39
N THR A 126 -0.73 6.62 -0.75
CA THR A 126 -1.35 6.69 -2.07
C THR A 126 -0.57 7.68 -2.94
N PHE A 127 -0.43 7.37 -4.22
CA PHE A 127 0.31 8.18 -5.17
C PHE A 127 -0.62 8.70 -6.28
N TYR A 128 -0.22 9.80 -6.88
CA TYR A 128 -0.69 10.25 -8.17
C TYR A 128 -0.04 9.43 -9.29
N PRO A 129 -0.65 9.38 -10.50
CA PRO A 129 -0.07 8.69 -11.65
C PRO A 129 1.33 9.12 -12.03
N ASP A 130 1.72 10.38 -11.78
CA ASP A 130 3.09 10.88 -12.00
C ASP A 130 4.10 10.47 -10.91
N GLY A 131 3.65 9.69 -9.90
CA GLY A 131 4.48 9.16 -8.81
C GLY A 131 4.61 10.09 -7.60
N LYS A 132 4.01 11.28 -7.61
CA LYS A 132 3.96 12.14 -6.42
C LYS A 132 3.03 11.55 -5.37
N MET A 133 3.34 11.78 -4.10
CA MET A 133 2.47 11.39 -3.01
C MET A 133 1.15 12.18 -3.07
N LYS A 134 0.02 11.46 -2.97
CA LYS A 134 -1.33 12.01 -2.87
C LYS A 134 -1.81 12.03 -1.43
N GLN A 135 -1.54 10.96 -0.67
CA GLN A 135 -2.01 10.84 0.69
C GLN A 135 -1.11 9.92 1.50
N ILE A 136 -0.95 10.21 2.78
CA ILE A 136 -0.32 9.34 3.77
C ILE A 136 -1.30 9.16 4.93
N VAL A 137 -1.60 7.91 5.25
CA VAL A 137 -2.44 7.54 6.40
C VAL A 137 -1.64 6.56 7.25
N THR A 138 -1.59 6.81 8.56
CA THR A 138 -0.93 5.88 9.49
C THR A 138 -1.97 5.00 10.17
N PHE A 139 -1.70 3.71 10.19
CA PHE A 139 -2.53 2.69 10.83
C PHE A 139 -1.79 2.03 11.99
N SER A 140 -2.52 1.64 13.00
CA SER A 140 -2.10 0.74 14.05
C SER A 140 -3.17 -0.34 14.23
N GLU A 141 -2.80 -1.60 14.05
CA GLU A 141 -3.69 -2.76 14.16
C GLU A 141 -5.00 -2.64 13.35
N GLY A 142 -4.92 -2.08 12.14
CA GLY A 142 -6.06 -1.90 11.23
C GLY A 142 -6.88 -0.63 11.45
N ILE A 143 -6.62 0.12 12.52
CA ILE A 143 -7.31 1.36 12.85
C ILE A 143 -6.44 2.55 12.45
N ILE A 144 -7.03 3.61 11.89
CA ILE A 144 -6.29 4.85 11.63
C ILE A 144 -5.82 5.43 12.96
N HIS A 145 -4.50 5.55 13.12
CA HIS A 145 -3.87 6.07 14.34
C HIS A 145 -2.53 6.70 14.01
N GLY A 146 -2.33 7.97 14.36
CA GLY A 146 -1.12 8.72 14.02
C GLY A 146 -1.34 9.72 12.89
N SER A 147 -0.29 10.06 12.15
CA SER A 147 -0.31 11.14 11.18
C SER A 147 -1.18 10.84 9.94
N TYR A 148 -1.85 11.90 9.51
CA TYR A 148 -2.53 12.00 8.22
C TYR A 148 -1.97 13.19 7.45
N MET A 149 -1.71 13.02 6.17
CA MET A 149 -1.32 14.10 5.25
C MET A 149 -1.97 13.88 3.90
N SER A 150 -2.40 14.96 3.25
CA SER A 150 -2.74 14.94 1.82
C SER A 150 -2.02 16.04 1.08
N PHE A 151 -1.81 15.81 -0.21
CA PHE A 151 -1.07 16.69 -1.11
C PHE A 151 -1.86 16.90 -2.39
N ASP A 152 -1.73 18.06 -2.99
CA ASP A 152 -2.25 18.34 -4.31
C ASP A 152 -1.39 17.70 -5.42
N SER A 153 -1.84 17.82 -6.67
CA SER A 153 -1.14 17.29 -7.82
C SER A 153 0.20 17.99 -8.11
N ALA A 154 0.44 19.19 -7.57
CA ALA A 154 1.73 19.86 -7.59
C ALA A 154 2.70 19.30 -6.51
N GLY A 155 2.20 18.55 -5.54
CA GLY A 155 2.93 17.99 -4.40
C GLY A 155 2.95 18.93 -3.20
N GLN A 156 2.10 19.98 -3.19
CA GLN A 156 1.97 20.86 -2.04
C GLN A 156 1.02 20.24 -1.01
N GLN A 157 1.38 20.33 0.27
CA GLN A 157 0.55 19.80 1.34
C GLN A 157 -0.74 20.60 1.47
N GLU A 158 -1.88 19.93 1.35
CA GLU A 158 -3.21 20.54 1.51
C GLU A 158 -3.75 20.37 2.93
N VAL A 159 -3.61 19.16 3.49
CA VAL A 159 -4.14 18.81 4.80
C VAL A 159 -3.11 18.06 5.60
N SER A 160 -3.02 18.34 6.90
CA SER A 160 -2.31 17.49 7.86
C SER A 160 -3.00 17.51 9.21
N GLY A 161 -2.87 16.41 9.96
CA GLY A 161 -3.43 16.27 11.29
C GLY A 161 -3.08 14.92 11.91
N LEU A 162 -3.69 14.66 13.04
CA LEU A 162 -3.52 13.41 13.76
C LEU A 162 -4.87 12.69 13.92
N TYR A 163 -4.81 11.38 13.80
CA TYR A 163 -5.87 10.48 14.24
C TYR A 163 -5.46 9.75 15.52
N LYS A 164 -6.40 9.61 16.45
CA LYS A 164 -6.29 8.77 17.63
C LYS A 164 -7.44 7.79 17.64
N SER A 165 -7.13 6.50 17.46
CA SER A 165 -8.12 5.41 17.44
C SER A 165 -9.30 5.67 16.49
N GLY A 166 -8.99 6.10 15.26
CA GLY A 166 -9.96 6.35 14.19
C GLY A 166 -10.62 7.73 14.21
N LYS A 167 -10.35 8.56 15.24
CA LYS A 167 -10.94 9.88 15.40
C LYS A 167 -9.90 10.98 15.19
N LYS A 168 -10.32 12.11 14.62
CA LYS A 168 -9.47 13.31 14.54
C LYS A 168 -9.19 13.85 15.93
N GLU A 169 -7.93 14.21 16.17
CA GLU A 169 -7.47 14.74 17.44
C GLU A 169 -6.49 15.88 17.23
N GLY A 170 -6.59 16.93 18.09
CA GLY A 170 -5.70 18.07 18.06
C GLY A 170 -5.86 18.96 16.83
N THR A 171 -4.79 19.68 16.51
CA THR A 171 -4.81 20.66 15.41
C THR A 171 -4.71 20.00 14.07
N TRP A 172 -5.66 20.33 13.20
CA TRP A 172 -5.69 19.96 11.78
C TRP A 172 -5.44 21.20 10.94
N THR A 173 -4.40 21.15 10.14
CA THR A 173 -4.08 22.19 9.16
C THR A 173 -4.74 21.85 7.85
N LEU A 174 -5.47 22.79 7.27
CA LEU A 174 -6.21 22.63 6.01
C LEU A 174 -5.83 23.75 5.04
N ASP A 175 -6.20 23.52 3.78
CA ASP A 175 -6.10 24.53 2.73
C ASP A 175 -4.67 25.09 2.59
N GLY A 176 -3.68 24.20 2.62
CA GLY A 176 -2.27 24.59 2.53
C GLY A 176 -1.78 25.48 3.68
N GLY A 177 -2.33 25.33 4.87
CA GLY A 177 -1.95 26.14 6.04
C GLY A 177 -2.75 27.43 6.21
N ARG A 178 -3.79 27.65 5.39
CA ARG A 178 -4.66 28.85 5.48
C ARG A 178 -5.78 28.73 6.53
N GLN A 179 -6.01 27.51 7.01
CA GLN A 179 -6.99 27.21 8.06
C GLN A 179 -6.41 26.21 9.04
N GLU A 180 -6.69 26.40 10.32
CA GLU A 180 -6.48 25.42 11.37
C GLU A 180 -7.81 25.12 12.06
N ASN A 181 -8.08 23.83 12.26
CA ASN A 181 -9.21 23.32 13.01
C ASN A 181 -8.69 22.54 14.21
N GLU A 182 -9.28 22.76 15.37
CA GLU A 182 -9.01 21.95 16.55
C GLU A 182 -10.09 20.91 16.73
N TYR A 183 -9.69 19.65 16.90
CA TYR A 183 -10.58 18.52 17.12
C TYR A 183 -10.28 17.83 18.44
N VAL A 184 -11.35 17.42 19.12
CA VAL A 184 -11.32 16.54 20.27
C VAL A 184 -12.31 15.41 20.04
N ASP A 185 -11.84 14.16 19.99
CA ASP A 185 -12.67 12.99 19.71
C ASP A 185 -13.53 13.15 18.47
N ASP A 186 -12.96 13.63 17.34
CA ASP A 186 -13.64 13.88 16.05
C ASP A 186 -14.58 15.09 16.04
N LYS A 187 -14.78 15.75 17.17
CA LYS A 187 -15.63 16.95 17.27
C LYS A 187 -14.82 18.21 17.01
N LEU A 188 -15.26 19.03 16.07
CA LEU A 188 -14.68 20.34 15.82
C LEU A 188 -14.92 21.28 17.01
N VAL A 189 -13.85 21.72 17.67
CA VAL A 189 -13.87 22.62 18.83
C VAL A 189 -13.67 24.07 18.41
N SER A 190 -12.73 24.32 17.50
CA SER A 190 -12.45 25.67 17.03
C SER A 190 -11.94 25.69 15.59
N THR A 191 -12.06 26.85 14.97
CA THR A 191 -11.50 27.12 13.63
C THR A 191 -10.81 28.47 13.64
N LEU A 192 -9.57 28.51 13.17
CA LEU A 192 -8.78 29.73 12.96
C LEU A 192 -8.54 29.93 11.46
N LYS A 193 -8.79 31.15 10.96
CA LYS A 193 -8.55 31.56 9.58
C LYS A 193 -8.05 33.00 9.51
N GLY A 194 -7.44 33.34 8.38
CA GLY A 194 -7.14 34.73 8.01
C GLY A 194 -6.25 35.43 9.03
N LYS A 195 -6.70 36.59 9.53
CA LYS A 195 -5.90 37.45 10.44
C LYS A 195 -5.57 36.74 11.78
N LYS A 196 -6.55 36.08 12.40
CA LYS A 196 -6.36 35.39 13.69
C LYS A 196 -5.34 34.25 13.59
N LEU A 197 -5.35 33.50 12.50
CA LEU A 197 -4.37 32.44 12.28
C LEU A 197 -2.96 33.02 12.09
N ARG A 198 -2.82 34.10 11.32
CA ARG A 198 -1.52 34.76 11.11
C ARG A 198 -0.95 35.33 12.41
N GLU A 199 -1.78 35.91 13.26
CA GLU A 199 -1.37 36.39 14.59
C GLU A 199 -0.85 35.25 15.46
N LYS A 200 -1.58 34.12 15.58
CA LYS A 200 -1.14 32.92 16.29
C LYS A 200 0.20 32.39 15.77
N GLN A 201 0.35 32.28 14.44
CA GLN A 201 1.58 31.79 13.81
C GLN A 201 2.78 32.74 14.00
N ALA A 202 2.53 34.05 14.09
CA ALA A 202 3.56 35.04 14.37
C ALA A 202 4.02 35.00 15.85
N GLU A 203 3.10 34.71 16.77
CA GLU A 203 3.42 34.55 18.19
C GLU A 203 4.25 33.28 18.44
N SER A 204 3.88 32.15 17.83
CA SER A 204 4.65 30.89 17.96
C SER A 204 6.08 31.03 17.45
N LYS A 205 6.31 31.72 16.33
CA LYS A 205 7.66 31.99 15.79
C LYS A 205 8.53 32.90 16.62
N LYS A 206 7.98 33.62 17.59
CA LYS A 206 8.74 34.46 18.52
C LYS A 206 9.12 33.73 19.81
N ALA A 207 8.48 32.57 20.05
CA ALA A 207 8.69 31.75 21.24
C ALA A 207 9.74 30.64 21.03
N ASP A 208 10.12 30.35 19.77
CA ASP A 208 11.21 29.47 19.36
C ASP A 208 12.49 30.27 19.10
#